data_5fe1187c50645b14fd542f57c76e76a1
#
_entry.id   5fe1187c50645b14fd542f57c76e76a1
#
_cell.length_a   1.000
_cell.length_b   1.000
_cell.length_c   1.000
_cell.angle_alpha   90.00
_cell.angle_beta   90.00
_cell.angle_gamma   90.00
#
_symmetry.space_group_name_H-M   'P 1'
#
loop_
_entity.id
_entity.type
_entity.pdbx_description
1 polymer ?
#
loop_
_entity_poly.entity_id
_entity_poly.type
_entity_poly.pdbx_seq_one_letter_code
_entity_poly.pdbx_strand_id
1 'polypeptide(L)'
;MTKRSKEKKKKSFVWLIIYMCVGAVIGGIIGFVTSGNVDLIHNGILNIGKFIETYAFEIYAITNLSIFVITLVLAGIGRKRFIESVAREDEVYDEDIMSMAMGATGLAMMTSFILLIPAAKVILLNPHRWQTLATLITLFLVVIVSAVLQNRMVEDMKKAYPEKRGDVYDMSFKKDLIASFDEREKSIMHEAGFKAYETTSKLIFGLTIGLLFLSVIIDINLGLVFTLLAVMATMNISYVYYCIKLEKAK
;
A
#
# COMPACT_ATOMS: atom_id res chain seq x y z
N MET A 1 -1.32 -42.93 -9.51
CA MET A 1 -1.54 -41.67 -10.25
C MET A 1 -2.50 -41.96 -11.41
N THR A 2 -3.74 -41.50 -11.33
CA THR A 2 -4.80 -41.83 -12.29
C THR A 2 -4.55 -41.15 -13.64
N LYS A 3 -4.99 -41.82 -14.76
CA LYS A 3 -4.88 -41.32 -16.15
C LYS A 3 -5.34 -39.86 -16.30
N ARG A 4 -6.39 -39.49 -15.58
CA ARG A 4 -6.97 -38.13 -15.49
C ARG A 4 -6.01 -37.08 -14.87
N SER A 5 -5.13 -37.48 -13.93
CA SER A 5 -4.12 -36.61 -13.31
C SER A 5 -2.97 -36.31 -14.28
N LYS A 6 -2.58 -37.28 -15.10
CA LYS A 6 -1.53 -37.10 -16.13
C LYS A 6 -2.01 -36.19 -17.27
N GLU A 7 -3.28 -36.29 -17.68
CA GLU A 7 -3.86 -35.41 -18.70
C GLU A 7 -3.99 -33.96 -18.21
N LYS A 8 -4.41 -33.74 -16.94
CA LYS A 8 -4.42 -32.38 -16.35
C LYS A 8 -3.03 -31.77 -16.31
N LYS A 9 -2.01 -32.50 -15.89
CA LYS A 9 -0.62 -32.02 -15.87
C LYS A 9 -0.10 -31.68 -17.28
N LYS A 10 -0.39 -32.51 -18.28
CA LYS A 10 0.00 -32.28 -19.68
C LYS A 10 -0.69 -31.00 -20.22
N LYS A 11 -1.99 -30.82 -19.91
CA LYS A 11 -2.73 -29.63 -20.32
C LYS A 11 -2.20 -28.35 -19.65
N SER A 12 -1.86 -28.40 -18.36
CA SER A 12 -1.26 -27.29 -17.64
C SER A 12 0.11 -26.92 -18.18
N PHE A 13 0.94 -27.90 -18.56
CA PHE A 13 2.26 -27.67 -19.16
C PHE A 13 2.16 -27.03 -20.54
N VAL A 14 1.20 -27.46 -21.38
CA VAL A 14 0.95 -26.85 -22.68
C VAL A 14 0.52 -25.38 -22.53
N TRP A 15 -0.34 -25.07 -21.59
CA TRP A 15 -0.72 -23.69 -21.30
C TRP A 15 0.46 -22.84 -20.84
N LEU A 16 1.36 -23.39 -20.02
CA LEU A 16 2.60 -22.70 -19.62
C LEU A 16 3.43 -22.31 -20.84
N ILE A 17 3.64 -23.25 -21.77
CA ILE A 17 4.39 -22.98 -23.01
C ILE A 17 3.69 -21.91 -23.84
N ILE A 18 2.36 -21.98 -23.97
CA ILE A 18 1.60 -20.97 -24.71
C ILE A 18 1.79 -19.59 -24.09
N TYR A 19 1.71 -19.45 -22.76
CA TYR A 19 1.96 -18.17 -22.07
C TYR A 19 3.38 -17.66 -22.27
N MET A 20 4.38 -18.56 -22.25
CA MET A 20 5.77 -18.19 -22.54
C MET A 20 5.94 -17.70 -23.99
N CYS A 21 5.33 -18.37 -24.96
CA CYS A 21 5.38 -17.96 -26.36
C CYS A 21 4.67 -16.61 -26.57
N VAL A 22 3.49 -16.44 -26.00
CA VAL A 22 2.76 -15.16 -26.05
C VAL A 22 3.57 -14.04 -25.39
N GLY A 23 4.17 -14.30 -24.24
CA GLY A 23 5.06 -13.33 -23.56
C GLY A 23 6.29 -12.97 -24.41
N ALA A 24 6.90 -13.96 -25.09
CA ALA A 24 8.04 -13.73 -25.97
C ALA A 24 7.65 -12.90 -27.21
N VAL A 25 6.48 -13.17 -27.81
CA VAL A 25 5.96 -12.39 -28.95
C VAL A 25 5.64 -10.95 -28.53
N ILE A 26 4.94 -10.77 -27.42
CA ILE A 26 4.62 -9.43 -26.90
C ILE A 26 5.90 -8.68 -26.55
N GLY A 27 6.84 -9.31 -25.83
CA GLY A 27 8.13 -8.72 -25.49
C GLY A 27 8.96 -8.38 -26.74
N GLY A 28 8.94 -9.23 -27.76
CA GLY A 28 9.60 -8.98 -29.06
C GLY A 28 9.00 -7.79 -29.81
N ILE A 29 7.67 -7.67 -29.85
CA ILE A 29 6.98 -6.52 -30.47
C ILE A 29 7.30 -5.22 -29.70
N ILE A 30 7.20 -5.25 -28.38
CA ILE A 30 7.54 -4.10 -27.54
C ILE A 30 9.01 -3.70 -27.76
N GLY A 31 9.95 -4.67 -27.73
CA GLY A 31 11.37 -4.43 -27.96
C GLY A 31 11.64 -3.85 -29.34
N PHE A 32 10.96 -4.32 -30.39
CA PHE A 32 11.09 -3.79 -31.74
C PHE A 32 10.56 -2.35 -31.87
N VAL A 33 9.38 -2.08 -31.32
CA VAL A 33 8.78 -0.73 -31.33
C VAL A 33 9.61 0.26 -30.50
N THR A 34 10.15 -0.19 -29.36
CA THR A 34 10.97 0.68 -28.50
C THR A 34 12.36 0.93 -29.08
N SER A 35 12.95 -0.03 -29.79
CA SER A 35 14.30 0.14 -30.39
C SER A 35 14.38 1.29 -31.39
N GLY A 36 13.27 1.58 -32.10
CA GLY A 36 13.20 2.72 -33.04
C GLY A 36 12.86 4.06 -32.37
N ASN A 37 12.46 4.08 -31.08
CA ASN A 37 11.94 5.26 -30.38
C ASN A 37 12.61 5.46 -29.00
N VAL A 38 13.80 4.90 -28.78
CA VAL A 38 14.52 4.98 -27.50
C VAL A 38 14.68 6.43 -27.04
N ASP A 39 15.10 7.32 -27.93
CA ASP A 39 15.29 8.73 -27.60
C ASP A 39 13.99 9.43 -27.21
N LEU A 40 12.88 9.09 -27.86
CA LEU A 40 11.57 9.67 -27.56
C LEU A 40 11.07 9.22 -26.19
N ILE A 41 11.25 7.95 -25.85
CA ILE A 41 10.87 7.38 -24.55
C ILE A 41 11.79 7.95 -23.46
N HIS A 42 13.10 7.98 -23.69
CA HIS A 42 14.08 8.55 -22.76
C HIS A 42 13.77 10.02 -22.45
N ASN A 43 13.58 10.84 -23.51
CA ASN A 43 13.23 12.25 -23.34
C ASN A 43 11.85 12.41 -22.65
N GLY A 44 10.89 11.56 -22.96
CA GLY A 44 9.57 11.57 -22.29
C GLY A 44 9.71 11.34 -20.77
N ILE A 45 10.51 10.35 -20.35
CA ILE A 45 10.72 10.07 -18.92
C ILE A 45 11.53 11.18 -18.23
N LEU A 46 12.55 11.71 -18.89
CA LEU A 46 13.29 12.87 -18.37
C LEU A 46 12.39 14.08 -18.18
N ASN A 47 11.47 14.32 -19.11
CA ASN A 47 10.51 15.43 -19.01
C ASN A 47 9.51 15.21 -17.85
N ILE A 48 9.05 13.98 -17.63
CA ILE A 48 8.22 13.62 -16.47
C ILE A 48 9.01 13.84 -15.17
N GLY A 49 10.27 13.40 -15.12
CA GLY A 49 11.14 13.64 -13.97
C GLY A 49 11.32 15.12 -13.66
N LYS A 50 11.62 15.92 -14.67
CA LYS A 50 11.73 17.39 -14.53
C LYS A 50 10.41 18.02 -14.11
N PHE A 51 9.28 17.56 -14.65
CA PHE A 51 7.96 18.04 -14.26
C PHE A 51 7.71 17.77 -12.77
N ILE A 52 7.97 16.54 -12.31
CA ILE A 52 7.83 16.18 -10.89
C ILE A 52 8.76 17.01 -10.00
N GLU A 53 10.02 17.22 -10.40
CA GLU A 53 10.95 18.07 -9.64
C GLU A 53 10.49 19.53 -9.61
N THR A 54 10.03 20.07 -10.73
CA THR A 54 9.58 21.47 -10.83
C THR A 54 8.34 21.73 -9.98
N TYR A 55 7.39 20.81 -9.98
CA TYR A 55 6.11 20.93 -9.28
C TYR A 55 6.02 20.08 -8.00
N ALA A 56 7.16 19.70 -7.42
CA ALA A 56 7.19 18.80 -6.26
C ALA A 56 6.41 19.34 -5.05
N PHE A 57 6.46 20.66 -4.81
CA PHE A 57 5.72 21.31 -3.73
C PHE A 57 4.20 21.28 -3.99
N GLU A 58 3.77 21.63 -5.20
CA GLU A 58 2.38 21.62 -5.61
C GLU A 58 1.80 20.20 -5.57
N ILE A 59 2.54 19.23 -6.08
CA ILE A 59 2.17 17.80 -6.01
C ILE A 59 2.03 17.36 -4.54
N TYR A 60 3.00 17.72 -3.69
CA TYR A 60 2.93 17.46 -2.26
C TYR A 60 1.68 18.06 -1.64
N ALA A 61 1.45 19.35 -1.86
CA ALA A 61 0.34 20.08 -1.26
C ALA A 61 -1.02 19.55 -1.73
N ILE A 62 -1.21 19.39 -3.05
CA ILE A 62 -2.47 18.91 -3.64
C ILE A 62 -2.77 17.47 -3.19
N THR A 63 -1.79 16.58 -3.26
CA THR A 63 -1.98 15.17 -2.87
C THR A 63 -2.33 15.06 -1.39
N ASN A 64 -1.58 15.72 -0.51
CA ASN A 64 -1.86 15.69 0.92
C ASN A 64 -3.22 16.31 1.26
N LEU A 65 -3.56 17.46 0.66
CA LEU A 65 -4.85 18.09 0.89
C LEU A 65 -6.00 17.21 0.42
N SER A 66 -5.88 16.59 -0.75
CA SER A 66 -6.90 15.70 -1.32
C SER A 66 -7.12 14.48 -0.41
N ILE A 67 -6.06 13.77 -0.03
CA ILE A 67 -6.15 12.61 0.85
C ILE A 67 -6.70 13.02 2.22
N PHE A 68 -6.26 14.16 2.75
CA PHE A 68 -6.74 14.69 4.02
C PHE A 68 -8.24 14.99 4.01
N VAL A 69 -8.74 15.67 2.97
CA VAL A 69 -10.17 15.95 2.81
C VAL A 69 -10.96 14.65 2.68
N ILE A 70 -10.51 13.70 1.88
CA ILE A 70 -11.14 12.37 1.76
C ILE A 70 -11.20 11.68 3.12
N THR A 71 -10.11 11.71 3.88
CA THR A 71 -10.03 11.12 5.21
C THR A 71 -11.02 11.76 6.18
N LEU A 72 -11.14 13.10 6.19
CA LEU A 72 -12.11 13.82 7.01
C LEU A 72 -13.56 13.46 6.68
N VAL A 73 -13.88 13.40 5.38
CA VAL A 73 -15.21 13.04 4.89
C VAL A 73 -15.56 11.60 5.30
N LEU A 74 -14.66 10.65 5.03
CA LEU A 74 -14.86 9.25 5.41
C LEU A 74 -15.01 9.08 6.92
N ALA A 75 -14.18 9.76 7.72
CA ALA A 75 -14.27 9.72 9.17
C ALA A 75 -15.58 10.31 9.69
N GLY A 76 -16.03 11.43 9.10
CA GLY A 76 -17.31 12.06 9.48
C GLY A 76 -18.51 11.16 9.16
N ILE A 77 -18.57 10.63 7.93
CA ILE A 77 -19.68 9.75 7.50
C ILE A 77 -19.62 8.40 8.26
N GLY A 78 -18.44 7.78 8.35
CA GLY A 78 -18.27 6.49 9.00
C GLY A 78 -18.64 6.52 10.48
N ARG A 79 -18.13 7.52 11.23
CA ARG A 79 -18.48 7.69 12.63
C ARG A 79 -19.98 7.94 12.82
N LYS A 80 -20.59 8.80 11.99
CA LYS A 80 -22.03 9.08 12.07
C LYS A 80 -22.85 7.81 11.89
N ARG A 81 -22.61 7.05 10.82
CA ARG A 81 -23.33 5.80 10.53
C ARG A 81 -23.14 4.76 11.62
N PHE A 82 -21.91 4.60 12.09
CA PHE A 82 -21.60 3.67 13.17
C PHE A 82 -22.36 4.03 14.46
N ILE A 83 -22.31 5.28 14.91
CA ILE A 83 -22.98 5.73 16.11
C ILE A 83 -24.51 5.58 15.98
N GLU A 84 -25.09 5.86 14.81
CA GLU A 84 -26.50 5.69 14.53
C GLU A 84 -26.91 4.21 14.54
N SER A 85 -26.08 3.29 14.02
CA SER A 85 -26.36 1.84 14.08
C SER A 85 -26.28 1.29 15.50
N VAL A 86 -25.33 1.78 16.30
CA VAL A 86 -25.25 1.44 17.73
C VAL A 86 -26.46 1.97 18.49
N ALA A 87 -26.90 3.19 18.21
CA ALA A 87 -28.09 3.78 18.87
C ALA A 87 -29.41 3.11 18.49
N ARG A 88 -29.46 2.45 17.30
CA ARG A 88 -30.61 1.65 16.89
C ARG A 88 -30.60 0.23 17.42
N GLU A 89 -29.53 -0.18 18.08
CA GLU A 89 -29.29 -1.56 18.53
C GLU A 89 -29.36 -2.58 17.38
N ASP A 90 -28.80 -2.20 16.21
CA ASP A 90 -28.78 -3.08 15.04
C ASP A 90 -28.02 -4.38 15.38
N GLU A 91 -28.44 -5.52 14.83
CA GLU A 91 -27.76 -6.83 15.05
C GLU A 91 -26.30 -6.81 14.56
N VAL A 92 -26.02 -6.02 13.53
CA VAL A 92 -24.68 -5.79 12.98
C VAL A 92 -24.49 -4.30 12.80
N TYR A 93 -23.46 -3.74 13.44
CA TYR A 93 -23.16 -2.31 13.33
C TYR A 93 -22.54 -1.98 11.97
N ASP A 94 -22.82 -0.77 11.46
CA ASP A 94 -22.29 -0.28 10.17
C ASP A 94 -20.84 0.21 10.34
N GLU A 95 -19.87 -0.71 10.27
CA GLU A 95 -18.45 -0.43 10.48
C GLU A 95 -17.67 -0.18 9.19
N ASP A 96 -18.21 -0.49 8.01
CA ASP A 96 -17.46 -0.54 6.76
C ASP A 96 -16.77 0.79 6.44
N ILE A 97 -17.52 1.89 6.47
CA ILE A 97 -16.96 3.23 6.17
C ILE A 97 -16.01 3.69 7.27
N MET A 98 -16.27 3.34 8.52
CA MET A 98 -15.37 3.68 9.62
C MET A 98 -14.04 2.93 9.52
N SER A 99 -14.07 1.66 9.14
CA SER A 99 -12.86 0.86 8.85
C SER A 99 -12.07 1.42 7.67
N MET A 100 -12.76 1.84 6.58
CA MET A 100 -12.13 2.53 5.47
C MET A 100 -11.49 3.87 5.91
N ALA A 101 -12.15 4.62 6.78
CA ALA A 101 -11.61 5.86 7.33
C ALA A 101 -10.35 5.63 8.17
N MET A 102 -10.31 4.57 8.98
CA MET A 102 -9.10 4.18 9.73
C MET A 102 -7.93 3.84 8.78
N GLY A 103 -8.20 3.11 7.70
CA GLY A 103 -7.21 2.86 6.66
C GLY A 103 -6.73 4.15 5.98
N ALA A 104 -7.64 5.08 5.68
CA ALA A 104 -7.33 6.36 5.07
C ALA A 104 -6.47 7.26 5.97
N THR A 105 -6.65 7.26 7.31
CA THR A 105 -5.76 7.98 8.23
C THR A 105 -4.33 7.48 8.15
N GLY A 106 -4.14 6.15 8.09
CA GLY A 106 -2.82 5.53 7.93
C GLY A 106 -2.17 5.91 6.60
N LEU A 107 -2.93 5.86 5.51
CA LEU A 107 -2.46 6.27 4.17
C LEU A 107 -2.10 7.75 4.13
N ALA A 108 -2.90 8.63 4.76
CA ALA A 108 -2.61 10.05 4.83
C ALA A 108 -1.27 10.34 5.52
N MET A 109 -1.02 9.69 6.67
CA MET A 109 0.27 9.79 7.37
C MET A 109 1.42 9.31 6.50
N MET A 110 1.33 8.09 5.94
CA MET A 110 2.39 7.51 5.10
C MET A 110 2.69 8.38 3.89
N THR A 111 1.65 8.85 3.18
CA THR A 111 1.82 9.70 1.99
C THR A 111 2.49 11.02 2.33
N SER A 112 2.12 11.64 3.46
CA SER A 112 2.74 12.87 3.94
C SER A 112 4.24 12.71 4.20
N PHE A 113 4.67 11.60 4.80
CA PHE A 113 6.09 11.32 5.03
C PHE A 113 6.85 11.00 3.74
N ILE A 114 6.27 10.17 2.86
CA ILE A 114 6.93 9.78 1.61
C ILE A 114 7.13 10.97 0.69
N LEU A 115 6.10 11.79 0.51
CA LEU A 115 6.16 12.97 -0.37
C LEU A 115 6.95 14.13 0.23
N LEU A 116 7.23 14.12 1.53
CA LEU A 116 8.08 15.11 2.18
C LEU A 116 9.50 15.11 1.58
N ILE A 117 10.04 13.93 1.22
CA ILE A 117 11.42 13.80 0.73
C ILE A 117 11.64 14.57 -0.58
N PRO A 118 10.87 14.35 -1.66
CA PRO A 118 11.01 15.12 -2.89
C PRO A 118 10.71 16.62 -2.69
N ALA A 119 9.71 16.97 -1.88
CA ALA A 119 9.43 18.37 -1.57
C ALA A 119 10.60 19.05 -0.84
N ALA A 120 11.19 18.38 0.15
CA ALA A 120 12.35 18.89 0.88
C ALA A 120 13.58 19.08 -0.03
N LYS A 121 13.82 18.16 -0.98
CA LYS A 121 14.91 18.28 -1.96
C LYS A 121 14.79 19.57 -2.78
N VAL A 122 13.59 19.86 -3.30
CA VAL A 122 13.33 21.08 -4.09
C VAL A 122 13.48 22.34 -3.23
N ILE A 123 12.98 22.31 -2.00
CA ILE A 123 13.08 23.41 -1.05
C ILE A 123 14.55 23.71 -0.66
N LEU A 124 15.38 22.67 -0.50
CA LEU A 124 16.79 22.81 -0.18
C LEU A 124 17.60 23.42 -1.35
N LEU A 125 17.22 23.09 -2.58
CA LEU A 125 17.87 23.62 -3.79
C LEU A 125 17.43 25.06 -4.11
N ASN A 126 16.18 25.41 -3.78
CA ASN A 126 15.59 26.72 -4.00
C ASN A 126 14.88 27.20 -2.72
N PRO A 127 15.57 27.83 -1.77
CA PRO A 127 15.05 28.11 -0.44
C PRO A 127 13.97 29.21 -0.46
N HIS A 128 12.74 28.82 -0.82
CA HIS A 128 11.57 29.66 -0.56
C HIS A 128 11.05 29.37 0.85
N ARG A 129 11.36 30.23 1.80
CA ARG A 129 11.03 30.06 3.24
C ARG A 129 9.56 29.72 3.48
N TRP A 130 8.63 30.29 2.73
CA TRP A 130 7.19 30.04 2.88
C TRP A 130 6.80 28.61 2.48
N GLN A 131 7.40 28.05 1.43
CA GLN A 131 7.14 26.65 1.00
C GLN A 131 7.63 25.66 2.06
N THR A 132 8.78 25.90 2.66
CA THR A 132 9.30 25.09 3.75
C THR A 132 8.35 25.08 4.95
N LEU A 133 7.91 26.27 5.38
CA LEU A 133 6.97 26.40 6.48
C LEU A 133 5.64 25.73 6.14
N ALA A 134 5.10 25.95 4.95
CA ALA A 134 3.83 25.33 4.51
C ALA A 134 3.93 23.79 4.48
N THR A 135 5.03 23.22 4.01
CA THR A 135 5.26 21.77 3.98
C THR A 135 5.28 21.19 5.39
N LEU A 136 6.02 21.82 6.32
CA LEU A 136 6.09 21.37 7.71
C LEU A 136 4.73 21.50 8.42
N ILE A 137 4.05 22.62 8.25
CA ILE A 137 2.72 22.85 8.83
C ILE A 137 1.74 21.79 8.32
N THR A 138 1.72 21.52 7.02
CA THR A 138 0.85 20.52 6.41
C THR A 138 1.16 19.11 6.96
N LEU A 139 2.44 18.74 7.08
CA LEU A 139 2.85 17.47 7.66
C LEU A 139 2.32 17.31 9.09
N PHE A 140 2.61 18.27 9.96
CA PHE A 140 2.18 18.19 11.35
C PHE A 140 0.66 18.19 11.47
N LEU A 141 -0.04 19.00 10.67
CA LEU A 141 -1.50 19.05 10.67
C LEU A 141 -2.10 17.69 10.26
N VAL A 142 -1.62 17.08 9.17
CA VAL A 142 -2.10 15.77 8.72
C VAL A 142 -1.85 14.70 9.78
N VAL A 143 -0.64 14.66 10.35
CA VAL A 143 -0.27 13.65 11.36
C VAL A 143 -1.12 13.81 12.62
N ILE A 144 -1.22 15.02 13.18
CA ILE A 144 -1.95 15.27 14.42
C ILE A 144 -3.45 15.00 14.24
N VAL A 145 -4.05 15.53 13.16
CA VAL A 145 -5.49 15.33 12.92
C VAL A 145 -5.81 13.88 12.63
N SER A 146 -4.97 13.19 11.85
CA SER A 146 -5.15 11.74 11.59
C SER A 146 -5.06 10.92 12.88
N ALA A 147 -4.11 11.23 13.78
CA ALA A 147 -3.98 10.55 15.06
C ALA A 147 -5.20 10.81 15.96
N VAL A 148 -5.69 12.05 16.02
CA VAL A 148 -6.90 12.40 16.79
C VAL A 148 -8.14 11.71 16.23
N LEU A 149 -8.30 11.68 14.91
CA LEU A 149 -9.42 10.99 14.26
C LEU A 149 -9.38 9.48 14.54
N GLN A 150 -8.20 8.87 14.41
CA GLN A 150 -8.03 7.44 14.69
C GLN A 150 -8.36 7.12 16.14
N ASN A 151 -7.90 7.93 17.09
CA ASN A 151 -8.24 7.75 18.51
C ASN A 151 -9.74 7.84 18.74
N ARG A 152 -10.43 8.86 18.18
CA ARG A 152 -11.88 9.01 18.31
C ARG A 152 -12.65 7.82 17.73
N MET A 153 -12.24 7.29 16.57
CA MET A 153 -12.87 6.11 15.97
C MET A 153 -12.68 4.88 16.86
N VAL A 154 -11.49 4.68 17.43
CA VAL A 154 -11.23 3.58 18.37
C VAL A 154 -12.04 3.73 19.67
N GLU A 155 -12.18 4.95 20.20
CA GLU A 155 -13.02 5.19 21.36
C GLU A 155 -14.50 4.90 21.11
N ASP A 156 -15.02 5.27 19.93
CA ASP A 156 -16.39 4.97 19.56
C ASP A 156 -16.60 3.45 19.40
N MET A 157 -15.64 2.73 18.80
CA MET A 157 -15.67 1.26 18.76
C MET A 157 -15.68 0.63 20.15
N LYS A 158 -14.87 1.13 21.09
CA LYS A 158 -14.83 0.61 22.47
C LYS A 158 -16.13 0.84 23.23
N LYS A 159 -16.91 1.87 22.89
CA LYS A 159 -18.23 2.07 23.48
C LYS A 159 -19.23 1.01 23.02
N ALA A 160 -19.16 0.61 21.75
CA ALA A 160 -20.01 -0.44 21.18
C ALA A 160 -19.53 -1.85 21.56
N TYR A 161 -18.21 -2.03 21.68
CA TYR A 161 -17.56 -3.31 22.00
C TYR A 161 -16.65 -3.13 23.24
N PRO A 162 -17.20 -3.20 24.45
CA PRO A 162 -16.44 -2.97 25.69
C PRO A 162 -15.29 -3.97 25.92
N GLU A 163 -15.33 -5.14 25.26
CA GLU A 163 -14.27 -6.16 25.30
C GLU A 163 -13.02 -5.76 24.52
N LYS A 164 -13.12 -4.79 23.59
CA LYS A 164 -11.95 -4.34 22.80
C LYS A 164 -10.99 -3.53 23.65
N ARG A 165 -9.72 -3.91 23.61
CA ARG A 165 -8.62 -3.32 24.39
C ARG A 165 -7.63 -2.58 23.51
N GLY A 166 -6.78 -1.78 24.13
CA GLY A 166 -5.69 -1.04 23.49
C GLY A 166 -5.91 0.46 23.50
N ASP A 167 -4.83 1.22 23.59
CA ASP A 167 -4.79 2.67 23.49
C ASP A 167 -3.98 3.06 22.24
N VAL A 168 -4.55 3.90 21.38
CA VAL A 168 -3.91 4.31 20.11
C VAL A 168 -2.55 4.98 20.33
N TYR A 169 -2.37 5.61 21.50
CA TYR A 169 -1.11 6.28 21.86
C TYR A 169 -0.09 5.34 22.49
N ASP A 170 -0.46 4.08 22.78
CA ASP A 170 0.46 3.08 23.31
C ASP A 170 1.10 2.27 22.17
N MET A 171 2.40 2.00 22.29
CA MET A 171 3.13 1.14 21.38
C MET A 171 2.61 -0.33 21.40
N SER A 172 1.98 -0.75 22.49
CA SER A 172 1.34 -2.06 22.62
C SER A 172 -0.04 -2.15 21.96
N PHE A 173 -0.63 -1.03 21.48
CA PHE A 173 -1.98 -0.93 20.95
C PHE A 173 -2.39 -2.10 20.06
N LYS A 174 -1.59 -2.39 19.04
CA LYS A 174 -1.90 -3.45 18.09
C LYS A 174 -1.96 -4.83 18.74
N LYS A 175 -1.08 -5.09 19.69
CA LYS A 175 -1.01 -6.37 20.42
C LYS A 175 -2.24 -6.55 21.31
N ASP A 176 -2.62 -5.51 22.05
CA ASP A 176 -3.75 -5.55 22.97
C ASP A 176 -5.08 -5.61 22.24
N LEU A 177 -5.19 -4.89 21.10
CA LEU A 177 -6.37 -4.95 20.25
C LEU A 177 -6.57 -6.36 19.67
N ILE A 178 -5.53 -6.97 19.09
CA ILE A 178 -5.59 -8.32 18.52
C ILE A 178 -5.88 -9.36 19.61
N ALA A 179 -5.34 -9.19 20.82
CA ALA A 179 -5.61 -10.09 21.94
C ALA A 179 -7.09 -10.06 22.37
N SER A 180 -7.79 -8.95 22.12
CA SER A 180 -9.23 -8.80 22.43
C SER A 180 -10.17 -9.26 21.31
N PHE A 181 -9.65 -9.73 20.18
CA PHE A 181 -10.44 -10.25 19.08
C PHE A 181 -11.00 -11.64 19.39
N ASP A 182 -12.22 -11.90 18.94
CA ASP A 182 -12.81 -13.25 18.94
C ASP A 182 -12.17 -14.14 17.86
N GLU A 183 -12.51 -15.42 17.83
CA GLU A 183 -11.94 -16.38 16.87
C GLU A 183 -12.35 -16.07 15.42
N ARG A 184 -13.54 -15.52 15.19
CA ARG A 184 -14.02 -15.12 13.86
C ARG A 184 -13.22 -13.92 13.36
N GLU A 185 -13.04 -12.90 14.20
CA GLU A 185 -12.26 -11.70 13.87
C GLU A 185 -10.80 -12.03 13.59
N LYS A 186 -10.20 -12.91 14.40
CA LYS A 186 -8.84 -13.41 14.17
C LYS A 186 -8.73 -14.14 12.84
N SER A 187 -9.73 -14.98 12.51
CA SER A 187 -9.77 -15.70 11.23
C SER A 187 -9.85 -14.74 10.05
N ILE A 188 -10.73 -13.74 10.11
CA ILE A 188 -10.87 -12.70 9.08
C ILE A 188 -9.55 -11.94 8.92
N MET A 189 -8.93 -11.53 10.02
CA MET A 189 -7.64 -10.81 10.01
C MET A 189 -6.54 -11.65 9.37
N HIS A 190 -6.46 -12.95 9.68
CA HIS A 190 -5.46 -13.85 9.10
C HIS A 190 -5.69 -14.06 7.59
N GLU A 191 -6.94 -14.27 7.17
CA GLU A 191 -7.29 -14.41 5.75
C GLU A 191 -7.02 -13.12 4.97
N ALA A 192 -7.42 -11.98 5.50
CA ALA A 192 -7.14 -10.68 4.91
C ALA A 192 -5.63 -10.41 4.81
N GLY A 193 -4.87 -10.75 5.86
CA GLY A 193 -3.41 -10.65 5.87
C GLY A 193 -2.76 -11.51 4.80
N PHE A 194 -3.22 -12.76 4.62
CA PHE A 194 -2.73 -13.65 3.56
C PHE A 194 -3.05 -13.11 2.16
N LYS A 195 -4.27 -12.64 1.92
CA LYS A 195 -4.66 -12.01 0.64
C LYS A 195 -3.85 -10.75 0.34
N ALA A 196 -3.61 -9.93 1.36
CA ALA A 196 -2.75 -8.74 1.22
C ALA A 196 -1.31 -9.13 0.87
N TYR A 197 -0.74 -10.14 1.54
CA TYR A 197 0.58 -10.68 1.21
C TYR A 197 0.65 -11.16 -0.24
N GLU A 198 -0.32 -11.95 -0.69
CA GLU A 198 -0.37 -12.49 -2.06
C GLU A 198 -0.45 -11.37 -3.10
N THR A 199 -1.32 -10.38 -2.87
CA THR A 199 -1.50 -9.23 -3.76
C THR A 199 -0.24 -8.38 -3.83
N THR A 200 0.36 -8.07 -2.67
CA THR A 200 1.59 -7.26 -2.59
C THR A 200 2.77 -7.98 -3.25
N SER A 201 2.91 -9.30 -3.04
CA SER A 201 3.96 -10.10 -3.70
C SER A 201 3.84 -10.07 -5.23
N LYS A 202 2.62 -10.20 -5.76
CA LYS A 202 2.37 -10.11 -7.22
C LYS A 202 2.71 -8.71 -7.75
N LEU A 203 2.32 -7.65 -7.01
CA LEU A 203 2.60 -6.27 -7.39
C LEU A 203 4.11 -6.00 -7.42
N ILE A 204 4.84 -6.35 -6.36
CA ILE A 204 6.30 -6.14 -6.28
C ILE A 204 7.01 -6.92 -7.38
N PHE A 205 6.60 -8.17 -7.64
CA PHE A 205 7.16 -8.98 -8.73
C PHE A 205 6.93 -8.33 -10.09
N GLY A 206 5.71 -7.87 -10.37
CA GLY A 206 5.37 -7.16 -11.61
C GLY A 206 6.16 -5.87 -11.79
N LEU A 207 6.29 -5.06 -10.72
CA LEU A 207 7.11 -3.84 -10.73
C LEU A 207 8.59 -4.16 -10.98
N THR A 208 9.13 -5.20 -10.34
CA THR A 208 10.53 -5.62 -10.52
C THR A 208 10.80 -6.00 -11.98
N ILE A 209 9.93 -6.82 -12.59
CA ILE A 209 10.04 -7.20 -14.00
C ILE A 209 9.90 -5.95 -14.89
N GLY A 210 8.92 -5.09 -14.64
CA GLY A 210 8.72 -3.86 -15.39
C GLY A 210 9.96 -2.95 -15.36
N LEU A 211 10.58 -2.77 -14.19
CA LEU A 211 11.81 -1.98 -14.06
C LEU A 211 13.01 -2.64 -14.75
N LEU A 212 13.11 -3.97 -14.73
CA LEU A 212 14.14 -4.69 -15.48
C LEU A 212 14.00 -4.46 -17.00
N PHE A 213 12.79 -4.52 -17.53
CA PHE A 213 12.56 -4.20 -18.95
C PHE A 213 12.89 -2.73 -19.26
N LEU A 214 12.47 -1.81 -18.39
CA LEU A 214 12.78 -0.40 -18.57
C LEU A 214 14.28 -0.11 -18.49
N SER A 215 15.04 -0.86 -17.66
CA SER A 215 16.50 -0.68 -17.54
C SER A 215 17.27 -1.01 -18.81
N VAL A 216 16.67 -1.76 -19.74
CA VAL A 216 17.27 -2.01 -21.07
C VAL A 216 17.15 -0.79 -21.98
N ILE A 217 16.11 0.03 -21.76
CA ILE A 217 15.79 1.19 -22.61
C ILE A 217 16.36 2.49 -22.01
N ILE A 218 16.41 2.57 -20.69
CA ILE A 218 16.77 3.78 -19.95
C ILE A 218 17.79 3.40 -18.90
N ASP A 219 18.72 4.30 -18.63
CA ASP A 219 19.68 4.14 -17.54
C ASP A 219 18.98 4.30 -16.18
N ILE A 220 18.39 3.19 -15.71
CA ILE A 220 17.76 3.11 -14.39
C ILE A 220 18.81 2.67 -13.37
N ASN A 221 18.82 3.32 -12.23
CA ASN A 221 19.64 2.89 -11.10
C ASN A 221 19.23 1.47 -10.66
N LEU A 222 20.05 0.48 -10.98
CA LEU A 222 19.83 -0.93 -10.61
C LEU A 222 19.67 -1.13 -9.10
N GLY A 223 20.15 -0.19 -8.26
CA GLY A 223 19.90 -0.20 -6.82
C GLY A 223 18.42 -0.26 -6.46
N LEU A 224 17.55 0.39 -7.26
CA LEU A 224 16.10 0.30 -7.07
C LEU A 224 15.57 -1.12 -7.28
N VAL A 225 16.04 -1.81 -8.31
CA VAL A 225 15.66 -3.21 -8.61
C VAL A 225 16.14 -4.13 -7.48
N PHE A 226 17.39 -3.96 -7.01
CA PHE A 226 17.91 -4.72 -5.88
C PHE A 226 17.14 -4.46 -4.59
N THR A 227 16.68 -3.24 -4.35
CA THR A 227 15.83 -2.92 -3.20
C THR A 227 14.51 -3.67 -3.26
N LEU A 228 13.82 -3.69 -4.40
CA LEU A 228 12.57 -4.45 -4.57
C LEU A 228 12.79 -5.96 -4.40
N LEU A 229 13.88 -6.50 -4.95
CA LEU A 229 14.25 -7.91 -4.74
C LEU A 229 14.53 -8.23 -3.27
N ALA A 230 15.19 -7.35 -2.54
CA ALA A 230 15.45 -7.51 -1.11
C ALA A 230 14.14 -7.51 -0.30
N VAL A 231 13.21 -6.60 -0.60
CA VAL A 231 11.87 -6.58 0.01
C VAL A 231 11.13 -7.88 -0.25
N MET A 232 11.11 -8.35 -1.52
CA MET A 232 10.46 -9.59 -1.91
C MET A 232 11.09 -10.82 -1.23
N ALA A 233 12.43 -10.87 -1.16
CA ALA A 233 13.14 -11.92 -0.45
C ALA A 233 12.78 -11.94 1.05
N THR A 234 12.77 -10.77 1.71
CA THR A 234 12.39 -10.63 3.12
C THR A 234 10.96 -11.10 3.36
N MET A 235 10.01 -10.74 2.51
CA MET A 235 8.62 -11.19 2.60
C MET A 235 8.52 -12.71 2.52
N ASN A 236 9.18 -13.34 1.54
CA ASN A 236 9.14 -14.79 1.35
C ASN A 236 9.84 -15.55 2.49
N ILE A 237 11.02 -15.10 2.92
CA ILE A 237 11.77 -15.71 4.04
C ILE A 237 10.95 -15.61 5.33
N SER A 238 10.38 -14.44 5.62
CA SER A 238 9.54 -14.24 6.80
C SER A 238 8.31 -15.15 6.77
N TYR A 239 7.64 -15.26 5.64
CA TYR A 239 6.50 -16.16 5.48
C TYR A 239 6.86 -17.62 5.78
N VAL A 240 7.91 -18.13 5.14
CA VAL A 240 8.39 -19.51 5.37
C VAL A 240 8.81 -19.73 6.84
N TYR A 241 9.54 -18.78 7.42
CA TYR A 241 9.95 -18.84 8.83
C TYR A 241 8.75 -18.96 9.77
N TYR A 242 7.72 -18.12 9.58
CA TYR A 242 6.54 -18.17 10.43
C TYR A 242 5.68 -19.41 10.19
N CYS A 243 5.59 -19.93 8.96
CA CYS A 243 4.94 -21.22 8.70
C CYS A 243 5.58 -22.34 9.50
N ILE A 244 6.91 -22.47 9.44
CA ILE A 244 7.65 -23.51 10.18
C ILE A 244 7.50 -23.34 11.69
N LYS A 245 7.58 -22.09 12.18
CA LYS A 245 7.47 -21.79 13.60
C LYS A 245 6.10 -22.13 14.17
N LEU A 246 5.04 -21.79 13.45
CA LEU A 246 3.65 -22.04 13.87
C LEU A 246 3.27 -23.51 13.78
N GLU A 247 3.82 -24.25 12.80
CA GLU A 247 3.63 -25.69 12.70
C GLU A 247 4.25 -26.44 13.90
N LYS A 248 5.44 -26.01 14.36
CA LYS A 248 6.10 -26.60 15.54
C LYS A 248 5.47 -26.21 16.88
N ALA A 249 4.63 -25.19 16.91
CA ALA A 249 3.96 -24.73 18.13
C ALA A 249 2.61 -25.44 18.41
N LYS A 250 2.17 -26.30 17.49
CA LYS A 250 1.03 -27.22 17.65
C LYS A 250 1.48 -28.55 18.18
#